data_53ceff1b2080a3eece3690758724fc39
#
_entry.id   53ceff1b2080a3eece3690758724fc39
#
_cell.length_a   1.000
_cell.length_b   1.000
_cell.length_c   1.000
_cell.angle_alpha   90.00
_cell.angle_beta   90.00
_cell.angle_gamma   90.00
#
_symmetry.space_group_name_H-M   'P 1'
#
loop_
_entity.id
_entity.type
_entity.pdbx_description
1 polymer ?
#
loop_
_entity_poly.entity_id
_entity_poly.type
_entity_poly.pdbx_seq_one_letter_code
_entity_poly.pdbx_strand_id
1 'polypeptide(L)'
;IIYGRPRIGKTRAILYIASVLKAKYGRELPIYVLNATEHIAKDKFFYSELLKVVGHPEFDKGTVSMLKERLLNSLFTCACNTKYRKIILFIDEAYNFTEKDFKWLMDIYNNLNLKNIHLYVFLVGSEELIARKQALILAKQHQIVGRFMVEECHFHGIQSAKEMSICLANYDQPLEIVGEQISLAKEFFPDAFLDGKRLFSCADTLMDEYLKIMKEIGIPSASEIPMMYFVNTIKYCLNNYGITGKKLYFPTDEAWRNSIFNSGYVAAERLYFNVPIG
;
A
#
# COMPACT_ATOMS: atom_id res chain seq x y z
N ILE A 1 9.67 -9.42 -2.96
CA ILE A 1 8.22 -9.36 -2.70
C ILE A 1 7.93 -8.58 -1.43
N ILE A 2 6.81 -7.84 -1.41
CA ILE A 2 6.31 -7.09 -0.26
C ILE A 2 4.93 -7.67 0.05
N TYR A 3 4.76 -8.24 1.23
CA TYR A 3 3.52 -8.92 1.58
C TYR A 3 3.04 -8.56 2.99
N GLY A 4 1.77 -8.72 3.27
CA GLY A 4 1.19 -8.46 4.57
C GLY A 4 -0.33 -8.51 4.52
N ARG A 5 -0.97 -8.40 5.69
CA ARG A 5 -2.40 -8.50 5.85
C ARG A 5 -3.18 -7.54 4.93
N PRO A 6 -4.43 -7.87 4.56
CA PRO A 6 -5.32 -6.93 3.89
C PRO A 6 -5.50 -5.63 4.70
N ARG A 7 -5.76 -4.53 4.01
CA ARG A 7 -6.07 -3.21 4.60
C ARG A 7 -4.97 -2.55 5.44
N ILE A 8 -3.76 -3.11 5.42
CA ILE A 8 -2.59 -2.61 6.16
C ILE A 8 -1.96 -1.35 5.53
N GLY A 9 -2.31 -1.03 4.28
CA GLY A 9 -1.87 0.18 3.59
C GLY A 9 -0.86 -0.01 2.45
N LYS A 10 -0.56 -1.24 2.02
CA LYS A 10 0.44 -1.55 0.97
C LYS A 10 0.26 -0.72 -0.30
N THR A 11 -0.92 -0.74 -0.89
CA THR A 11 -1.24 0.04 -2.11
C THR A 11 -0.94 1.53 -1.93
N ARG A 12 -1.32 2.11 -0.78
CA ARG A 12 -1.03 3.53 -0.49
C ARG A 12 0.45 3.79 -0.35
N ALA A 13 1.18 2.87 0.30
CA ALA A 13 2.63 2.99 0.47
C ALA A 13 3.36 2.98 -0.87
N ILE A 14 3.04 2.04 -1.78
CA ILE A 14 3.69 2.00 -3.11
C ILE A 14 3.34 3.22 -3.97
N LEU A 15 2.11 3.72 -3.93
CA LEU A 15 1.72 4.95 -4.62
C LEU A 15 2.47 6.16 -4.06
N TYR A 16 2.62 6.25 -2.75
CA TYR A 16 3.41 7.30 -2.10
C TYR A 16 4.89 7.20 -2.47
N ILE A 17 5.50 6.01 -2.37
CA ILE A 17 6.89 5.78 -2.76
C ILE A 17 7.10 6.15 -4.23
N ALA A 18 6.19 5.73 -5.12
CA ALA A 18 6.25 6.07 -6.54
C ALA A 18 6.19 7.59 -6.76
N SER A 19 5.34 8.32 -6.02
CA SER A 19 5.24 9.78 -6.11
C SER A 19 6.52 10.48 -5.62
N VAL A 20 7.08 10.05 -4.49
CA VAL A 20 8.33 10.59 -3.93
C VAL A 20 9.51 10.35 -4.89
N LEU A 21 9.61 9.14 -5.43
CA LEU A 21 10.66 8.82 -6.40
C LEU A 21 10.51 9.63 -7.69
N LYS A 22 9.27 9.81 -8.19
CA LYS A 22 9.00 10.67 -9.35
C LYS A 22 9.36 12.13 -9.07
N ALA A 23 9.03 12.65 -7.89
CA ALA A 23 9.42 14.01 -7.50
C ALA A 23 10.94 14.18 -7.43
N LYS A 24 11.66 13.17 -6.92
CA LYS A 24 13.12 13.20 -6.74
C LYS A 24 13.90 13.02 -8.05
N TYR A 25 13.46 12.10 -8.90
CA TYR A 25 14.21 11.69 -10.10
C TYR A 25 13.59 12.18 -11.41
N GLY A 26 12.36 12.70 -11.38
CA GLY A 26 11.67 13.20 -12.55
C GLY A 26 11.54 12.13 -13.64
N ARG A 27 11.86 12.53 -14.87
CA ARG A 27 11.85 11.63 -16.05
C ARG A 27 13.06 10.69 -16.09
N GLU A 28 14.07 10.89 -15.25
CA GLU A 28 15.30 10.09 -15.21
C GLU A 28 15.08 8.67 -14.67
N LEU A 29 13.93 8.41 -14.03
CA LEU A 29 13.58 7.09 -13.52
C LEU A 29 12.12 6.78 -13.85
N PRO A 30 11.83 6.08 -14.96
CA PRO A 30 10.47 5.62 -15.27
C PRO A 30 9.94 4.68 -14.18
N ILE A 31 8.76 5.01 -13.62
CA ILE A 31 8.13 4.26 -12.54
C ILE A 31 6.69 3.98 -12.92
N TYR A 32 6.33 2.71 -12.91
CA TYR A 32 5.02 2.21 -13.26
C TYR A 32 4.40 1.43 -12.11
N VAL A 33 3.09 1.51 -11.97
CA VAL A 33 2.32 0.75 -10.97
C VAL A 33 1.19 0.03 -11.71
N LEU A 34 1.26 -1.30 -11.73
CA LEU A 34 0.24 -2.17 -12.27
C LEU A 34 -0.58 -2.73 -11.11
N ASN A 35 -1.90 -2.65 -11.18
CA ASN A 35 -2.79 -3.39 -10.29
C ASN A 35 -3.22 -4.70 -11.00
N ALA A 36 -2.71 -5.83 -10.52
CA ALA A 36 -3.04 -7.13 -11.09
C ALA A 36 -4.43 -7.56 -10.66
N THR A 37 -5.25 -7.95 -11.64
CA THR A 37 -6.60 -8.46 -11.39
C THR A 37 -6.64 -9.95 -11.69
N GLU A 38 -7.57 -10.66 -11.04
CA GLU A 38 -7.83 -12.06 -11.37
C GLU A 38 -8.27 -12.19 -12.84
N HIS A 39 -7.63 -13.09 -13.56
CA HIS A 39 -7.90 -13.29 -14.99
C HIS A 39 -7.47 -14.68 -15.46
N ILE A 40 -8.02 -15.10 -16.60
CA ILE A 40 -7.50 -16.24 -17.34
C ILE A 40 -6.26 -15.78 -18.12
N ALA A 41 -5.14 -16.50 -17.96
CA ALA A 41 -3.89 -16.15 -18.62
C ALA A 41 -4.02 -16.07 -20.14
N LYS A 42 -4.05 -14.85 -20.67
CA LYS A 42 -4.06 -14.51 -22.10
C LYS A 42 -2.95 -13.50 -22.36
N ASP A 43 -2.07 -13.83 -23.29
CA ASP A 43 -0.93 -13.00 -23.66
C ASP A 43 -1.36 -11.60 -24.15
N LYS A 44 -2.41 -11.52 -24.95
CA LYS A 44 -2.95 -10.24 -25.40
C LYS A 44 -3.36 -9.35 -24.23
N PHE A 45 -4.05 -9.90 -23.23
CA PHE A 45 -4.47 -9.18 -22.03
C PHE A 45 -3.26 -8.64 -21.25
N PHE A 46 -2.27 -9.51 -20.99
CA PHE A 46 -1.06 -9.16 -20.26
C PHE A 46 -0.30 -7.98 -20.90
N TYR A 47 -0.03 -8.07 -22.21
CA TYR A 47 0.69 -6.98 -22.91
C TYR A 47 -0.14 -5.70 -23.01
N SER A 48 -1.47 -5.81 -23.19
CA SER A 48 -2.36 -4.65 -23.23
C SER A 48 -2.37 -3.90 -21.90
N GLU A 49 -2.49 -4.61 -20.76
CA GLU A 49 -2.49 -3.97 -19.45
C GLU A 49 -1.15 -3.28 -19.16
N LEU A 50 -0.02 -3.87 -19.50
CA LEU A 50 1.28 -3.21 -19.35
C LEU A 50 1.43 -2.00 -20.27
N LEU A 51 0.97 -2.07 -21.52
CA LEU A 51 0.98 -0.92 -22.45
C LEU A 51 0.10 0.23 -21.93
N LYS A 52 -1.04 -0.07 -21.36
CA LYS A 52 -1.94 0.91 -20.72
C LYS A 52 -1.24 1.61 -19.55
N VAL A 53 -0.54 0.86 -18.69
CA VAL A 53 0.23 1.38 -17.56
C VAL A 53 1.40 2.26 -18.02
N VAL A 54 2.05 1.90 -19.11
CA VAL A 54 3.13 2.71 -19.75
C VAL A 54 2.57 3.97 -20.41
N GLY A 55 1.26 4.05 -20.64
CA GLY A 55 0.58 5.20 -21.23
C GLY A 55 0.60 5.19 -22.76
N HIS A 56 0.72 4.01 -23.39
CA HIS A 56 0.72 3.92 -24.84
C HIS A 56 -0.71 4.05 -25.41
N PRO A 57 -0.98 4.96 -26.38
CA PRO A 57 -2.34 5.24 -26.86
C PRO A 57 -3.02 4.05 -27.56
N GLU A 58 -2.23 3.17 -28.19
CA GLU A 58 -2.75 1.97 -28.88
C GLU A 58 -2.46 0.70 -28.07
N PHE A 59 -2.84 0.70 -26.78
CA PHE A 59 -2.54 -0.37 -25.84
C PHE A 59 -3.25 -1.70 -26.13
N ASP A 60 -4.36 -1.70 -26.86
CA ASP A 60 -5.22 -2.86 -27.13
C ASP A 60 -5.27 -3.27 -28.62
N LYS A 61 -4.68 -2.46 -29.52
CA LYS A 61 -4.79 -2.66 -30.98
C LYS A 61 -3.66 -3.52 -31.54
N GLY A 62 -4.02 -4.49 -32.35
CA GLY A 62 -3.09 -5.32 -33.11
C GLY A 62 -2.96 -6.76 -32.58
N THR A 63 -1.99 -7.47 -33.15
CA THR A 63 -1.66 -8.83 -32.74
C THR A 63 -0.82 -8.85 -31.46
N VAL A 64 -0.73 -10.00 -30.81
CA VAL A 64 0.12 -10.17 -29.60
C VAL A 64 1.58 -9.79 -29.87
N SER A 65 2.11 -10.20 -31.02
CA SER A 65 3.48 -9.85 -31.43
C SER A 65 3.68 -8.33 -31.53
N MET A 66 2.72 -7.61 -32.12
CA MET A 66 2.76 -6.15 -32.22
C MET A 66 2.67 -5.49 -30.84
N LEU A 67 1.81 -5.99 -29.95
CA LEU A 67 1.69 -5.45 -28.58
C LEU A 67 2.98 -5.66 -27.78
N LYS A 68 3.57 -6.84 -27.87
CA LYS A 68 4.85 -7.16 -27.23
C LYS A 68 5.97 -6.25 -27.74
N GLU A 69 6.13 -6.12 -29.04
CA GLU A 69 7.15 -5.27 -29.67
C GLU A 69 6.96 -3.80 -29.27
N ARG A 70 5.72 -3.32 -29.32
CA ARG A 70 5.34 -1.96 -28.91
C ARG A 70 5.69 -1.68 -27.46
N LEU A 71 5.39 -2.62 -26.55
CA LEU A 71 5.74 -2.51 -25.13
C LEU A 71 7.26 -2.45 -24.94
N LEU A 72 8.00 -3.36 -25.56
CA LEU A 72 9.46 -3.38 -25.45
C LEU A 72 10.09 -2.08 -26.00
N ASN A 73 9.58 -1.57 -27.14
CA ASN A 73 10.05 -0.32 -27.70
C ASN A 73 9.72 0.88 -26.83
N SER A 74 8.52 0.92 -26.22
CA SER A 74 8.13 1.98 -25.30
C SER A 74 9.02 2.00 -24.06
N LEU A 75 9.23 0.86 -23.42
CA LEU A 75 10.10 0.72 -22.24
C LEU A 75 11.55 1.04 -22.58
N PHE A 76 12.04 0.57 -23.74
CA PHE A 76 13.37 0.88 -24.22
C PHE A 76 13.56 2.38 -24.43
N THR A 77 12.67 3.03 -25.17
CA THR A 77 12.74 4.47 -25.45
C THR A 77 12.71 5.30 -24.16
N CYS A 78 11.81 4.94 -23.23
CA CYS A 78 11.73 5.64 -21.95
C CYS A 78 13.03 5.52 -21.15
N ALA A 79 13.67 4.34 -21.11
CA ALA A 79 14.86 4.11 -20.30
C ALA A 79 16.16 4.56 -20.98
N CYS A 80 16.29 4.45 -22.32
CA CYS A 80 17.49 4.85 -23.05
C CYS A 80 17.78 6.34 -22.96
N ASN A 81 16.73 7.15 -22.84
CA ASN A 81 16.83 8.60 -22.72
C ASN A 81 17.11 9.07 -21.29
N THR A 82 17.35 8.13 -20.36
CA THR A 82 17.61 8.43 -18.94
C THR A 82 19.06 8.14 -18.56
N LYS A 83 19.56 8.90 -17.59
CA LYS A 83 20.90 8.72 -17.03
C LYS A 83 21.09 7.32 -16.42
N TYR A 84 20.02 6.77 -15.79
CA TYR A 84 20.14 5.56 -14.99
C TYR A 84 19.91 4.28 -15.78
N ARG A 85 19.24 4.32 -16.94
CA ARG A 85 18.84 3.14 -17.72
C ARG A 85 18.11 2.09 -16.85
N LYS A 86 17.24 2.57 -15.96
CA LYS A 86 16.50 1.78 -14.98
C LYS A 86 15.01 2.03 -15.14
N ILE A 87 14.23 1.00 -14.89
CA ILE A 87 12.76 1.05 -14.83
C ILE A 87 12.34 0.41 -13.52
N ILE A 88 11.38 1.01 -12.83
CA ILE A 88 10.73 0.43 -11.67
C ILE A 88 9.30 0.06 -12.03
N LEU A 89 8.93 -1.19 -11.77
CA LEU A 89 7.58 -1.70 -11.93
C LEU A 89 7.08 -2.26 -10.59
N PHE A 90 6.09 -1.61 -10.01
CA PHE A 90 5.32 -2.17 -8.91
C PHE A 90 4.13 -2.95 -9.48
N ILE A 91 3.93 -4.16 -9.00
CA ILE A 91 2.76 -5.00 -9.34
C ILE A 91 2.01 -5.21 -8.04
N ASP A 92 0.91 -4.47 -7.86
CA ASP A 92 0.01 -4.63 -6.72
C ASP A 92 -0.92 -5.82 -6.95
N GLU A 93 -1.35 -6.48 -5.86
CA GLU A 93 -2.14 -7.72 -5.88
C GLU A 93 -1.50 -8.81 -6.75
N ALA A 94 -0.15 -8.91 -6.71
CA ALA A 94 0.66 -9.76 -7.58
C ALA A 94 0.38 -11.28 -7.41
N TYR A 95 -0.32 -11.70 -6.37
CA TYR A 95 -0.79 -13.07 -6.23
C TYR A 95 -1.80 -13.47 -7.32
N ASN A 96 -2.43 -12.49 -7.99
CA ASN A 96 -3.31 -12.72 -9.15
C ASN A 96 -2.54 -13.12 -10.42
N PHE A 97 -1.20 -12.93 -10.45
CA PHE A 97 -0.41 -13.37 -11.58
C PHE A 97 -0.36 -14.90 -11.65
N THR A 98 -0.60 -15.42 -12.84
CA THR A 98 -0.43 -16.83 -13.16
C THR A 98 1.05 -17.14 -13.46
N GLU A 99 1.41 -18.41 -13.53
CA GLU A 99 2.76 -18.82 -13.99
C GLU A 99 3.09 -18.28 -15.38
N LYS A 100 2.09 -18.18 -16.29
CA LYS A 100 2.30 -17.64 -17.63
C LYS A 100 2.62 -16.15 -17.61
N ASP A 101 1.96 -15.36 -16.75
CA ASP A 101 2.24 -13.93 -16.60
C ASP A 101 3.68 -13.70 -16.15
N PHE A 102 4.16 -14.49 -15.19
CA PHE A 102 5.56 -14.44 -14.77
C PHE A 102 6.54 -14.83 -15.90
N LYS A 103 6.18 -15.77 -16.76
CA LYS A 103 7.00 -16.14 -17.93
C LYS A 103 7.07 -15.00 -18.95
N TRP A 104 5.96 -14.32 -19.22
CA TRP A 104 5.94 -13.15 -20.09
C TRP A 104 6.71 -11.97 -19.48
N LEU A 105 6.58 -11.76 -18.19
CA LEU A 105 7.36 -10.75 -17.47
C LEU A 105 8.87 -11.05 -17.51
N MET A 106 9.23 -12.31 -17.38
CA MET A 106 10.64 -12.75 -17.49
C MET A 106 11.19 -12.52 -18.91
N ASP A 107 10.37 -12.72 -19.93
CA ASP A 107 10.76 -12.45 -21.31
C ASP A 107 11.00 -10.94 -21.52
N ILE A 108 10.14 -10.05 -21.01
CA ILE A 108 10.35 -8.60 -21.01
C ILE A 108 11.65 -8.25 -20.30
N TYR A 109 11.86 -8.79 -19.08
CA TYR A 109 13.08 -8.56 -18.31
C TYR A 109 14.33 -8.94 -19.08
N ASN A 110 14.34 -10.12 -19.72
CA ASN A 110 15.49 -10.60 -20.51
C ASN A 110 15.77 -9.68 -21.71
N ASN A 111 14.72 -9.28 -22.45
CA ASN A 111 14.87 -8.39 -23.61
C ASN A 111 15.42 -7.01 -23.22
N LEU A 112 14.99 -6.46 -22.10
CA LEU A 112 15.52 -5.19 -21.58
C LEU A 112 16.96 -5.32 -21.12
N ASN A 113 17.28 -6.42 -20.42
CA ASN A 113 18.64 -6.68 -19.93
C ASN A 113 19.66 -6.84 -21.07
N LEU A 114 19.29 -7.48 -22.17
CA LEU A 114 20.12 -7.56 -23.40
C LEU A 114 20.48 -6.17 -23.97
N LYS A 115 19.65 -5.18 -23.70
CA LYS A 115 19.86 -3.78 -24.10
C LYS A 115 20.47 -2.92 -22.99
N ASN A 116 21.02 -3.53 -21.92
CA ASN A 116 21.57 -2.86 -20.75
C ASN A 116 20.57 -1.92 -20.05
N ILE A 117 19.31 -2.35 -19.97
CA ILE A 117 18.27 -1.67 -19.18
C ILE A 117 17.88 -2.58 -18.02
N HIS A 118 17.93 -2.05 -16.81
CA HIS A 118 17.63 -2.81 -15.59
C HIS A 118 16.16 -2.59 -15.17
N LEU A 119 15.37 -3.65 -15.24
CA LEU A 119 13.99 -3.66 -14.75
C LEU A 119 13.95 -4.16 -13.31
N TYR A 120 13.55 -3.30 -12.38
CA TYR A 120 13.29 -3.64 -10.98
C TYR A 120 11.80 -3.89 -10.78
N VAL A 121 11.45 -5.09 -10.38
CA VAL A 121 10.06 -5.51 -10.17
C VAL A 121 9.82 -5.68 -8.68
N PHE A 122 8.82 -4.98 -8.16
CA PHE A 122 8.32 -5.14 -6.79
C PHE A 122 6.95 -5.78 -6.83
N LEU A 123 6.87 -7.04 -6.41
CA LEU A 123 5.62 -7.76 -6.28
C LEU A 123 5.02 -7.43 -4.91
N VAL A 124 3.81 -6.92 -4.89
CA VAL A 124 3.10 -6.51 -3.68
C VAL A 124 1.80 -7.28 -3.57
N GLY A 125 1.44 -7.74 -2.37
CA GLY A 125 0.22 -8.51 -2.21
C GLY A 125 -0.08 -8.90 -0.76
N SER A 126 -1.09 -9.74 -0.59
CA SER A 126 -1.41 -10.39 0.67
C SER A 126 -0.44 -11.57 0.95
N GLU A 127 -0.66 -12.26 2.05
CA GLU A 127 0.07 -13.49 2.39
C GLU A 127 -0.09 -14.58 1.32
N GLU A 128 -1.11 -14.50 0.49
CA GLU A 128 -1.30 -15.37 -0.68
C GLU A 128 -0.13 -15.30 -1.66
N LEU A 129 0.62 -14.20 -1.67
CA LEU A 129 1.83 -14.07 -2.49
C LEU A 129 2.94 -15.04 -2.04
N ILE A 130 3.02 -15.34 -0.75
CA ILE A 130 3.92 -16.36 -0.21
C ILE A 130 3.48 -17.76 -0.65
N ALA A 131 2.17 -18.05 -0.58
CA ALA A 131 1.64 -19.31 -1.08
C ALA A 131 1.91 -19.47 -2.60
N ARG A 132 1.78 -18.38 -3.37
CA ARG A 132 2.13 -18.37 -4.81
C ARG A 132 3.61 -18.69 -5.03
N LYS A 133 4.53 -18.10 -4.25
CA LYS A 133 5.95 -18.41 -4.30
C LYS A 133 6.20 -19.91 -4.03
N GLN A 134 5.59 -20.46 -2.99
CA GLN A 134 5.72 -21.88 -2.65
C GLN A 134 5.22 -22.79 -3.78
N ALA A 135 4.06 -22.46 -4.38
CA ALA A 135 3.53 -23.20 -5.51
C ALA A 135 4.49 -23.19 -6.72
N LEU A 136 5.14 -22.06 -7.02
CA LEU A 136 6.13 -21.96 -8.08
C LEU A 136 7.40 -22.78 -7.76
N ILE A 137 7.84 -22.85 -6.51
CA ILE A 137 8.95 -23.70 -6.08
C ILE A 137 8.62 -25.16 -6.29
N LEU A 138 7.43 -25.61 -5.87
CA LEU A 138 6.95 -26.98 -6.06
C LEU A 138 6.82 -27.34 -7.55
N ALA A 139 6.40 -26.38 -8.38
CA ALA A 139 6.35 -26.52 -9.84
C ALA A 139 7.72 -26.42 -10.52
N LYS A 140 8.83 -26.36 -9.73
CA LYS A 140 10.22 -26.24 -10.22
C LYS A 140 10.49 -25.02 -11.09
N GLN A 141 9.72 -23.92 -10.90
CA GLN A 141 9.88 -22.66 -11.61
C GLN A 141 10.96 -21.78 -10.95
N HIS A 142 12.15 -22.35 -10.70
CA HIS A 142 13.25 -21.70 -9.98
C HIS A 142 13.73 -20.40 -10.61
N GLN A 143 13.61 -20.27 -11.94
CA GLN A 143 14.00 -19.04 -12.65
C GLN A 143 13.10 -17.86 -12.32
N ILE A 144 11.79 -18.09 -12.17
CA ILE A 144 10.82 -17.06 -11.78
C ILE A 144 11.10 -16.63 -10.35
N VAL A 145 11.20 -17.62 -9.44
CA VAL A 145 11.44 -17.36 -8.01
C VAL A 145 12.77 -16.65 -7.79
N GLY A 146 13.86 -17.16 -8.41
CA GLY A 146 15.19 -16.58 -8.29
C GLY A 146 15.33 -15.17 -8.86
N ARG A 147 14.44 -14.76 -9.74
CA ARG A 147 14.48 -13.43 -10.34
C ARG A 147 13.58 -12.41 -9.67
N PHE A 148 12.41 -12.81 -9.24
CA PHE A 148 11.36 -11.89 -8.78
C PHE A 148 10.96 -12.06 -7.31
N MET A 149 11.33 -13.18 -6.66
CA MET A 149 10.77 -13.54 -5.36
C MET A 149 11.81 -13.94 -4.30
N VAL A 150 13.09 -13.61 -4.50
CA VAL A 150 14.16 -13.96 -3.53
C VAL A 150 13.99 -13.19 -2.24
N GLU A 151 13.91 -11.87 -2.36
CA GLU A 151 13.81 -10.98 -1.21
C GLU A 151 12.36 -10.90 -0.73
N GLU A 152 12.16 -11.06 0.57
CA GLU A 152 10.86 -10.98 1.23
C GLU A 152 10.87 -9.83 2.23
N CYS A 153 9.87 -8.96 2.13
CA CYS A 153 9.64 -7.88 3.06
C CYS A 153 8.22 -7.99 3.60
N HIS A 154 8.08 -8.29 4.87
CA HIS A 154 6.79 -8.25 5.53
C HIS A 154 6.39 -6.80 5.83
N PHE A 155 5.25 -6.36 5.28
CA PHE A 155 4.71 -5.03 5.48
C PHE A 155 3.76 -5.05 6.67
N HIS A 156 4.15 -4.35 7.73
CA HIS A 156 3.44 -4.33 9.00
C HIS A 156 2.44 -3.17 9.10
N GLY A 157 1.40 -3.37 9.93
CA GLY A 157 0.59 -2.29 10.47
C GLY A 157 1.28 -1.60 11.65
N ILE A 158 0.50 -0.83 12.41
CA ILE A 158 1.01 -0.17 13.62
C ILE A 158 1.19 -1.21 14.72
N GLN A 159 2.40 -1.30 15.27
CA GLN A 159 2.76 -2.27 16.31
C GLN A 159 3.15 -1.60 17.64
N SER A 160 3.36 -0.30 17.67
CA SER A 160 3.82 0.43 18.85
C SER A 160 3.21 1.82 18.98
N ALA A 161 3.13 2.32 20.21
CA ALA A 161 2.71 3.69 20.49
C ALA A 161 3.65 4.71 19.80
N LYS A 162 4.93 4.40 19.63
CA LYS A 162 5.88 5.25 18.91
C LYS A 162 5.50 5.39 17.43
N GLU A 163 5.16 4.31 16.73
CA GLU A 163 4.69 4.36 15.35
C GLU A 163 3.35 5.11 15.26
N MET A 164 2.45 4.83 16.21
CA MET A 164 1.17 5.54 16.31
C MET A 164 1.36 7.03 16.49
N SER A 165 2.30 7.46 17.34
CA SER A 165 2.64 8.86 17.56
C SER A 165 3.13 9.53 16.28
N ILE A 166 3.97 8.87 15.50
CA ILE A 166 4.43 9.38 14.19
C ILE A 166 3.25 9.57 13.23
N CYS A 167 2.31 8.63 13.21
CA CYS A 167 1.11 8.73 12.37
C CYS A 167 0.21 9.89 12.84
N LEU A 168 -0.02 10.03 14.14
CA LEU A 168 -0.85 11.09 14.72
C LEU A 168 -0.23 12.49 14.50
N ALA A 169 1.10 12.61 14.57
CA ALA A 169 1.80 13.87 14.35
C ALA A 169 1.49 14.49 12.97
N ASN A 170 1.14 13.68 11.97
CA ASN A 170 0.74 14.22 10.67
C ASN A 170 -0.58 15.00 10.72
N TYR A 171 -1.47 14.68 11.66
CA TYR A 171 -2.73 15.43 11.84
C TYR A 171 -2.51 16.77 12.59
N ASP A 172 -1.38 16.88 13.29
CA ASP A 172 -0.97 18.11 13.99
C ASP A 172 -0.23 19.08 13.04
N GLN A 173 0.35 18.56 11.95
CA GLN A 173 1.06 19.37 10.98
C GLN A 173 0.10 20.10 10.03
N PRO A 174 0.46 21.31 9.57
CA PRO A 174 -0.30 21.99 8.53
C PRO A 174 -0.21 21.21 7.21
N LEU A 175 -1.37 20.94 6.62
CA LEU A 175 -1.52 20.39 5.30
C LEU A 175 -1.99 21.48 4.35
N GLU A 176 -1.44 21.53 3.15
CA GLU A 176 -1.94 22.42 2.11
C GLU A 176 -3.23 21.83 1.51
N ILE A 177 -4.35 22.44 1.85
CA ILE A 177 -5.68 22.07 1.34
C ILE A 177 -6.26 23.30 0.65
N VAL A 178 -6.44 23.23 -0.69
CA VAL A 178 -7.00 24.33 -1.50
C VAL A 178 -6.27 25.66 -1.30
N GLY A 179 -4.92 25.62 -1.15
CA GLY A 179 -4.09 26.82 -0.97
C GLY A 179 -4.03 27.36 0.47
N GLU A 180 -4.70 26.70 1.42
CA GLU A 180 -4.62 27.04 2.84
C GLU A 180 -3.80 26.02 3.62
N GLN A 181 -3.03 26.49 4.62
CA GLN A 181 -2.27 25.65 5.54
C GLN A 181 -3.15 25.27 6.74
N ILE A 182 -3.76 24.09 6.70
CA ILE A 182 -4.72 23.64 7.70
C ILE A 182 -4.14 22.46 8.50
N SER A 183 -4.08 22.60 9.84
CA SER A 183 -3.85 21.47 10.75
C SER A 183 -5.18 20.88 11.15
N LEU A 184 -5.38 19.59 10.89
CA LEU A 184 -6.63 18.90 11.25
C LEU A 184 -6.86 18.90 12.76
N ALA A 185 -5.81 18.75 13.58
CA ALA A 185 -5.94 18.85 15.02
C ALA A 185 -6.43 20.23 15.47
N LYS A 186 -5.93 21.30 14.84
CA LYS A 186 -6.38 22.68 15.11
C LYS A 186 -7.82 22.91 14.68
N GLU A 187 -8.20 22.40 13.51
CA GLU A 187 -9.55 22.57 12.95
C GLU A 187 -10.62 21.91 13.84
N PHE A 188 -10.35 20.71 14.33
CA PHE A 188 -11.32 19.94 15.10
C PHE A 188 -11.27 20.18 16.62
N PHE A 189 -10.12 20.59 17.18
CA PHE A 189 -9.90 20.88 18.61
C PHE A 189 -9.14 22.21 18.79
N PRO A 190 -9.74 23.35 18.38
CA PRO A 190 -9.04 24.62 18.31
C PRO A 190 -8.50 25.10 19.66
N ASP A 191 -9.31 25.03 20.72
CA ASP A 191 -8.92 25.52 22.06
C ASP A 191 -7.78 24.68 22.64
N ALA A 192 -7.88 23.36 22.56
CA ALA A 192 -6.82 22.45 23.01
C ALA A 192 -5.52 22.65 22.21
N PHE A 193 -5.63 22.89 20.91
CA PHE A 193 -4.48 23.15 20.06
C PHE A 193 -3.78 24.47 20.41
N LEU A 194 -4.53 25.52 20.74
CA LEU A 194 -4.00 26.80 21.22
C LEU A 194 -3.29 26.64 22.57
N ASP A 195 -3.83 25.79 23.45
CA ASP A 195 -3.23 25.44 24.75
C ASP A 195 -2.04 24.46 24.63
N GLY A 196 -1.58 24.19 23.41
CA GLY A 196 -0.40 23.36 23.15
C GLY A 196 -0.66 21.86 23.09
N LYS A 197 -1.91 21.39 23.20
CA LYS A 197 -2.24 19.97 23.02
C LYS A 197 -2.03 19.53 21.57
N ARG A 198 -1.57 18.29 21.39
CA ARG A 198 -1.31 17.69 20.08
C ARG A 198 -1.79 16.25 20.06
N LEU A 199 -2.33 15.80 18.93
CA LEU A 199 -2.85 14.44 18.79
C LEU A 199 -1.77 13.38 18.97
N PHE A 200 -0.51 13.67 18.59
CA PHE A 200 0.58 12.72 18.81
C PHE A 200 0.76 12.34 20.28
N SER A 201 0.38 13.21 21.22
CA SER A 201 0.46 12.92 22.67
C SER A 201 -0.59 11.92 23.15
N CYS A 202 -1.61 11.61 22.31
CA CYS A 202 -2.61 10.58 22.62
C CYS A 202 -2.16 9.17 22.26
N ALA A 203 -0.96 8.98 21.70
CA ALA A 203 -0.53 7.71 21.16
C ALA A 203 -0.52 6.56 22.16
N ASP A 204 -0.02 6.79 23.37
CA ASP A 204 0.00 5.79 24.45
C ASP A 204 -1.42 5.41 24.86
N THR A 205 -2.27 6.41 25.14
CA THR A 205 -3.67 6.19 25.50
C THR A 205 -4.44 5.41 24.44
N LEU A 206 -4.27 5.83 23.17
CA LEU A 206 -4.95 5.18 22.05
C LEU A 206 -4.45 3.74 21.84
N MET A 207 -3.16 3.50 22.00
CA MET A 207 -2.57 2.15 21.91
C MET A 207 -3.10 1.26 23.04
N ASP A 208 -3.16 1.78 24.26
CA ASP A 208 -3.71 1.07 25.42
C ASP A 208 -5.18 0.67 25.19
N GLU A 209 -6.00 1.56 24.62
CA GLU A 209 -7.39 1.25 24.29
C GLU A 209 -7.50 0.15 23.21
N TYR A 210 -6.66 0.17 22.18
CA TYR A 210 -6.59 -0.93 21.21
C TYR A 210 -6.23 -2.27 21.91
N LEU A 211 -5.22 -2.27 22.77
CA LEU A 211 -4.79 -3.48 23.49
C LEU A 211 -5.86 -4.01 24.44
N LYS A 212 -6.58 -3.13 25.16
CA LYS A 212 -7.73 -3.51 26.01
C LYS A 212 -8.82 -4.18 25.17
N ILE A 213 -9.19 -3.58 24.05
CA ILE A 213 -10.22 -4.10 23.15
C ILE A 213 -9.79 -5.45 22.56
N MET A 214 -8.54 -5.58 22.09
CA MET A 214 -8.00 -6.85 21.59
C MET A 214 -8.15 -7.96 22.62
N LYS A 215 -7.77 -7.67 23.87
CA LYS A 215 -7.90 -8.63 25.00
C LYS A 215 -9.35 -9.00 25.26
N GLU A 216 -10.27 -8.05 25.28
CA GLU A 216 -11.70 -8.27 25.50
C GLU A 216 -12.33 -9.15 24.42
N ILE A 217 -11.91 -9.01 23.18
CA ILE A 217 -12.43 -9.80 22.05
C ILE A 217 -11.63 -11.08 21.76
N GLY A 218 -10.65 -11.42 22.62
CA GLY A 218 -9.89 -12.66 22.52
C GLY A 218 -8.87 -12.71 21.38
N ILE A 219 -8.37 -11.57 20.93
CA ILE A 219 -7.35 -11.47 19.88
C ILE A 219 -5.96 -11.40 20.53
N PRO A 220 -4.93 -12.04 19.92
CA PRO A 220 -3.57 -11.96 20.45
C PRO A 220 -3.07 -10.52 20.57
N SER A 221 -2.52 -10.15 21.71
CA SER A 221 -1.99 -8.80 21.99
C SER A 221 -0.80 -8.38 21.12
N ALA A 222 -0.17 -9.34 20.43
CA ALA A 222 0.92 -9.09 19.49
C ALA A 222 0.41 -8.77 18.06
N SER A 223 -0.91 -8.65 17.85
CA SER A 223 -1.44 -8.33 16.54
C SER A 223 -1.22 -6.85 16.21
N GLU A 224 -0.90 -6.59 14.96
CA GLU A 224 -0.71 -5.25 14.42
C GLU A 224 -2.06 -4.57 14.11
N ILE A 225 -2.12 -3.25 14.19
CA ILE A 225 -3.30 -2.48 13.84
C ILE A 225 -3.23 -2.10 12.37
N PRO A 226 -4.17 -2.58 11.51
CA PRO A 226 -4.16 -2.22 10.10
C PRO A 226 -4.44 -0.72 9.91
N MET A 227 -3.66 -0.08 9.07
CA MET A 227 -3.69 1.38 8.85
C MET A 227 -5.08 1.91 8.49
N MET A 228 -5.87 1.14 7.74
CA MET A 228 -7.23 1.55 7.36
C MET A 228 -8.11 1.78 8.60
N TYR A 229 -8.07 0.89 9.57
CA TYR A 229 -8.91 1.02 10.77
C TYR A 229 -8.37 2.10 11.71
N PHE A 230 -7.05 2.26 11.80
CA PHE A 230 -6.46 3.38 12.50
C PHE A 230 -6.93 4.72 11.91
N VAL A 231 -6.84 4.91 10.61
CA VAL A 231 -7.32 6.13 9.95
C VAL A 231 -8.83 6.33 10.18
N ASN A 232 -9.63 5.27 10.12
CA ASN A 232 -11.06 5.36 10.39
C ASN A 232 -11.34 5.75 11.86
N THR A 233 -10.55 5.24 12.82
CA THR A 233 -10.64 5.64 14.23
C THR A 233 -10.42 7.13 14.39
N ILE A 234 -9.35 7.67 13.78
CA ILE A 234 -9.07 9.11 13.83
C ILE A 234 -10.20 9.90 13.18
N LYS A 235 -10.64 9.51 11.98
CA LYS A 235 -11.76 10.19 11.28
C LYS A 235 -13.03 10.20 12.11
N TYR A 236 -13.37 9.08 12.76
CA TYR A 236 -14.53 9.02 13.62
C TYR A 236 -14.39 9.94 14.84
N CYS A 237 -13.22 9.93 15.49
CA CYS A 237 -12.92 10.78 16.62
C CYS A 237 -13.06 12.26 16.26
N LEU A 238 -12.39 12.71 15.20
CA LEU A 238 -12.43 14.10 14.74
C LEU A 238 -13.87 14.55 14.47
N ASN A 239 -14.61 13.79 13.67
CA ASN A 239 -15.97 14.18 13.26
C ASN A 239 -16.99 14.13 14.39
N ASN A 240 -16.91 13.18 15.31
CA ASN A 240 -17.95 12.98 16.34
C ASN A 240 -17.63 13.65 17.67
N TYR A 241 -16.37 13.93 17.94
CA TYR A 241 -15.93 14.52 19.23
C TYR A 241 -15.29 15.89 19.06
N GLY A 242 -14.86 16.28 17.87
CA GLY A 242 -14.38 17.61 17.56
C GLY A 242 -15.50 18.66 17.48
N ILE A 243 -15.16 19.85 17.00
CA ILE A 243 -16.05 21.03 16.96
C ILE A 243 -17.34 20.79 16.17
N THR A 244 -17.33 19.89 15.19
CA THR A 244 -18.51 19.52 14.38
C THR A 244 -19.42 18.51 15.07
N GLY A 245 -18.94 17.87 16.15
CA GLY A 245 -19.68 16.84 16.89
C GLY A 245 -20.00 17.25 18.32
N LYS A 246 -19.59 16.43 19.29
CA LYS A 246 -19.84 16.66 20.73
C LYS A 246 -19.05 17.82 21.35
N LYS A 247 -18.15 18.43 20.60
CA LYS A 247 -17.32 19.60 21.01
C LYS A 247 -16.52 19.33 22.30
N LEU A 248 -15.90 18.16 22.39
CA LEU A 248 -14.98 17.91 23.48
C LEU A 248 -13.77 18.87 23.36
N TYR A 249 -13.24 19.26 24.51
CA TYR A 249 -12.02 20.05 24.54
C TYR A 249 -10.85 19.29 23.86
N PHE A 250 -10.71 17.98 24.19
CA PHE A 250 -9.72 17.10 23.56
C PHE A 250 -10.19 15.64 23.67
N PRO A 251 -9.72 14.70 22.83
CA PRO A 251 -10.15 13.31 22.89
C PRO A 251 -9.86 12.67 24.26
N THR A 252 -10.88 12.03 24.83
CA THR A 252 -10.81 11.23 26.06
C THR A 252 -10.63 9.76 25.74
N ASP A 253 -10.29 8.94 26.72
CA ASP A 253 -10.17 7.48 26.61
C ASP A 253 -11.49 6.88 26.08
N GLU A 254 -12.63 7.33 26.62
CA GLU A 254 -13.96 6.91 26.14
C GLU A 254 -14.20 7.30 24.68
N ALA A 255 -13.79 8.49 24.26
CA ALA A 255 -13.89 8.94 22.89
C ALA A 255 -13.04 8.07 21.95
N TRP A 256 -11.83 7.72 22.35
CA TRP A 256 -10.97 6.80 21.62
C TRP A 256 -11.57 5.41 21.52
N ARG A 257 -12.02 4.85 22.66
CA ARG A 257 -12.65 3.55 22.70
C ARG A 257 -13.85 3.46 21.75
N ASN A 258 -14.77 4.42 21.82
CA ASN A 258 -15.93 4.49 20.94
C ASN A 258 -15.51 4.64 19.46
N SER A 259 -14.46 5.40 19.20
CA SER A 259 -13.94 5.57 17.84
C SER A 259 -13.37 4.27 17.26
N ILE A 260 -12.68 3.46 18.07
CA ILE A 260 -12.17 2.15 17.67
C ILE A 260 -13.34 1.22 17.31
N PHE A 261 -14.38 1.13 18.15
CA PHE A 261 -15.55 0.30 17.86
C PHE A 261 -16.25 0.70 16.56
N ASN A 262 -16.37 2.00 16.29
CA ASN A 262 -17.04 2.52 15.09
C ASN A 262 -16.13 2.59 13.85
N SER A 263 -14.83 2.29 13.96
CA SER A 263 -13.91 2.23 12.83
C SER A 263 -14.08 1.01 11.93
N GLY A 264 -14.82 0.00 12.42
CA GLY A 264 -14.91 -1.34 11.82
C GLY A 264 -13.76 -2.29 12.22
N TYR A 265 -12.85 -1.85 13.09
CA TYR A 265 -11.69 -2.63 13.53
C TYR A 265 -12.12 -3.95 14.20
N VAL A 266 -13.00 -3.88 15.21
CA VAL A 266 -13.44 -5.03 15.99
C VAL A 266 -14.08 -6.12 15.12
N ALA A 267 -14.96 -5.71 14.20
CA ALA A 267 -15.63 -6.65 13.30
C ALA A 267 -14.62 -7.34 12.35
N ALA A 268 -13.67 -6.57 11.83
CA ALA A 268 -12.67 -7.08 10.91
C ALA A 268 -11.67 -8.02 11.60
N GLU A 269 -11.23 -7.69 12.81
CA GLU A 269 -10.27 -8.54 13.54
C GLU A 269 -10.92 -9.85 14.00
N ARG A 270 -12.17 -9.81 14.47
CA ARG A 270 -12.92 -11.04 14.75
C ARG A 270 -13.02 -11.95 13.54
N LEU A 271 -13.32 -11.37 12.37
CA LEU A 271 -13.39 -12.13 11.11
C LEU A 271 -12.03 -12.71 10.73
N TYR A 272 -10.97 -11.92 10.84
CA TYR A 272 -9.61 -12.34 10.46
C TYR A 272 -9.08 -13.48 11.36
N PHE A 273 -9.35 -13.41 12.67
CA PHE A 273 -8.91 -14.42 13.62
C PHE A 273 -9.94 -15.54 13.87
N ASN A 274 -11.03 -15.58 13.10
CA ASN A 274 -12.13 -16.53 13.27
C ASN A 274 -12.70 -16.56 14.72
N VAL A 275 -12.78 -15.41 15.37
CA VAL A 275 -13.36 -15.26 16.71
C VAL A 275 -14.88 -15.09 16.56
N PRO A 276 -15.72 -15.91 17.25
CA PRO A 276 -17.17 -15.81 17.15
C PRO A 276 -17.69 -14.40 17.51
N ILE A 277 -18.70 -13.96 16.78
CA ILE A 277 -19.47 -12.78 17.16
C ILE A 277 -20.37 -13.23 18.32
N GLY A 278 -20.01 -12.86 19.55
CA GLY A 278 -20.82 -13.10 20.75
C GLY A 278 -22.00 -12.17 20.82
#